data_537f5a3fa0f102f6c0da0f4aadabf082
#
_entry.id   537f5a3fa0f102f6c0da0f4aadabf082
#
_cell.length_a   1.000
_cell.length_b   1.000
_cell.length_c   1.000
_cell.angle_alpha   90.00
_cell.angle_beta   90.00
_cell.angle_gamma   90.00
#
_symmetry.space_group_name_H-M   'P 1'
#
loop_
_entity.id
_entity.type
_entity.pdbx_description
1 polymer ?
#
loop_
_entity_poly.entity_id
_entity_poly.type
_entity_poly.pdbx_seq_one_letter_code
_entity_poly.pdbx_strand_id
1 'polypeptide(L)'
;QRQMCIRDSYYGGVDRGGSSVDINPEDIESISVLKGPNAAALYGSRAGNGVILVTTKKGSKKDGFGVRYSGNFTWSQVAETLEMQDRYGQGHIVTQDENKNPLSQYYAKYDPTDSSSWGPVLDGSMQKAWNGDTYAFSKYGNKLKDYFDTGFAQNHNVSVSNVTDKSHFRASFGSSNNKGVFPNEKLNRINLDLNAGMEMNKYLSMDGKISLSRTKAEDRPSVSYTHLTLPTI
;
A
#
# COMPACT_ATOMS: atom_id res chain seq x y z
N GLN A 1 -23.67 -7.96 9.68
CA GLN A 1 -23.39 -6.64 9.08
C GLN A 1 -22.26 -5.99 9.86
N ARG A 2 -21.09 -5.76 9.25
CA ARG A 2 -20.00 -5.00 9.85
C ARG A 2 -20.07 -3.57 9.37
N GLN A 3 -20.25 -2.67 10.30
CA GLN A 3 -20.13 -1.23 10.06
C GLN A 3 -18.62 -0.89 10.05
N MET A 4 -18.13 -0.41 8.92
CA MET A 4 -16.76 0.05 8.81
C MET A 4 -16.72 1.56 8.83
N CYS A 5 -16.19 2.13 9.92
CA CYS A 5 -15.71 3.50 9.93
C CYS A 5 -14.25 3.47 9.47
N ILE A 6 -13.96 4.02 8.30
CA ILE A 6 -12.59 4.33 7.89
C ILE A 6 -12.16 5.50 8.79
N ARG A 7 -11.41 5.18 9.83
CA ARG A 7 -10.78 6.17 10.68
C ARG A 7 -9.33 6.25 10.24
N ASP A 8 -9.01 7.31 9.53
CA ASP A 8 -7.63 7.68 9.30
C ASP A 8 -7.00 8.00 10.66
N SER A 9 -6.12 7.13 11.15
CA SER A 9 -5.45 7.34 12.42
C SER A 9 -4.24 8.22 12.19
N TYR A 10 -4.43 9.51 12.31
CA TYR A 10 -3.40 10.55 12.30
C TYR A 10 -2.56 10.54 13.59
N TYR A 11 -1.95 9.41 13.92
CA TYR A 11 -1.03 9.32 15.05
C TYR A 11 0.29 8.66 14.63
N GLY A 12 1.33 9.46 14.54
CA GLY A 12 2.70 8.99 14.51
C GLY A 12 3.25 8.55 13.14
N GLY A 13 2.70 8.98 12.00
CA GLY A 13 3.31 8.76 10.68
C GLY A 13 3.35 7.30 10.20
N VAL A 14 2.73 6.37 10.94
CA VAL A 14 2.65 4.96 10.57
C VAL A 14 1.24 4.67 10.07
N ASP A 15 1.10 4.32 8.79
CA ASP A 15 -0.15 3.78 8.26
C ASP A 15 -0.40 2.40 8.87
N ARG A 16 -1.34 2.33 9.80
CA ARG A 16 -1.77 1.07 10.44
C ARG A 16 -2.80 0.30 9.62
N GLY A 17 -3.16 0.81 8.45
CA GLY A 17 -4.23 0.28 7.61
C GLY A 17 -5.61 0.49 8.22
N GLY A 18 -6.63 0.73 7.38
CA GLY A 18 -8.02 0.78 7.80
C GLY A 18 -8.57 -0.61 8.11
N SER A 19 -9.61 -0.72 8.94
CA SER A 19 -10.30 -2.00 9.21
C SER A 19 -10.94 -2.64 7.97
N SER A 20 -11.01 -1.91 6.84
CA SER A 20 -11.40 -2.43 5.52
C SER A 20 -10.43 -3.50 5.00
N VAL A 21 -9.17 -3.40 5.39
CA VAL A 21 -8.12 -4.32 4.99
C VAL A 21 -8.31 -5.72 5.59
N ASP A 22 -9.06 -5.84 6.69
CA ASP A 22 -9.25 -7.11 7.40
C ASP A 22 -10.30 -8.04 6.76
N ILE A 23 -11.09 -7.54 5.79
CA ILE A 23 -12.09 -8.35 5.09
C ILE A 23 -11.47 -8.93 3.83
N ASN A 24 -11.59 -10.25 3.67
CA ASN A 24 -11.19 -10.91 2.44
C ASN A 24 -12.18 -10.57 1.31
N PRO A 25 -11.73 -9.95 0.20
CA PRO A 25 -12.61 -9.60 -0.93
C PRO A 25 -13.35 -10.80 -1.54
N GLU A 26 -12.74 -11.99 -1.49
CA GLU A 26 -13.34 -13.21 -2.03
C GLU A 26 -14.58 -13.68 -1.27
N ASP A 27 -14.73 -13.25 -0.01
CA ASP A 27 -15.88 -13.57 0.82
C ASP A 27 -16.99 -12.52 0.79
N ILE A 28 -16.80 -11.45 0.01
CA ILE A 28 -17.77 -10.37 -0.19
C ILE A 28 -18.77 -10.78 -1.28
N GLU A 29 -20.06 -10.68 -0.96
CA GLU A 29 -21.16 -10.82 -1.91
C GLU A 29 -21.52 -9.48 -2.56
N SER A 30 -21.69 -8.46 -1.71
CA SER A 30 -22.02 -7.11 -2.16
C SER A 30 -21.48 -6.03 -1.23
N ILE A 31 -21.26 -4.85 -1.80
CA ILE A 31 -20.89 -3.63 -1.06
C ILE A 31 -21.91 -2.55 -1.40
N SER A 32 -22.54 -1.99 -0.37
CA SER A 32 -23.45 -0.86 -0.51
C SER A 32 -22.91 0.34 0.25
N VAL A 33 -22.83 1.49 -0.41
CA VAL A 33 -22.39 2.74 0.19
C VAL A 33 -23.61 3.62 0.47
N LEU A 34 -23.91 3.84 1.75
CA LEU A 34 -24.96 4.75 2.20
C LEU A 34 -24.34 6.09 2.54
N LYS A 35 -24.80 7.15 1.88
CA LYS A 35 -24.27 8.50 2.02
C LYS A 35 -25.18 9.37 2.88
N GLY A 36 -24.58 10.28 3.69
CA GLY A 36 -25.24 11.36 4.37
C GLY A 36 -26.33 10.97 5.37
N PRO A 37 -27.43 11.76 5.47
CA PRO A 37 -28.47 11.61 6.49
C PRO A 37 -29.17 10.27 6.50
N ASN A 38 -29.32 9.61 5.35
CA ASN A 38 -29.94 8.29 5.25
C ASN A 38 -29.15 7.22 6.02
N ALA A 39 -27.82 7.33 6.02
CA ALA A 39 -26.98 6.44 6.79
C ALA A 39 -27.14 6.69 8.30
N ALA A 40 -27.22 7.95 8.72
CA ALA A 40 -27.41 8.33 10.12
C ALA A 40 -28.78 7.89 10.66
N ALA A 41 -29.84 7.96 9.85
CA ALA A 41 -31.18 7.50 10.23
C ALA A 41 -31.25 5.99 10.52
N LEU A 42 -30.47 5.18 9.77
CA LEU A 42 -30.48 3.72 9.91
C LEU A 42 -29.45 3.21 10.95
N TYR A 43 -28.30 3.89 11.09
CA TYR A 43 -27.15 3.41 11.85
C TYR A 43 -26.69 4.36 12.97
N GLY A 44 -27.45 5.43 13.21
CA GLY A 44 -27.19 6.40 14.28
C GLY A 44 -26.12 7.42 13.94
N SER A 45 -25.74 8.23 14.93
CA SER A 45 -24.85 9.40 14.77
C SER A 45 -23.45 9.06 14.24
N ARG A 46 -22.95 7.86 14.48
CA ARG A 46 -21.66 7.40 13.95
C ARG A 46 -21.64 7.29 12.42
N ALA A 47 -22.81 7.20 11.81
CA ALA A 47 -22.99 7.09 10.36
C ALA A 47 -23.16 8.44 9.66
N GLY A 48 -23.02 9.57 10.36
CA GLY A 48 -23.22 10.91 9.81
C GLY A 48 -22.39 11.23 8.57
N ASN A 49 -21.20 10.65 8.46
CA ASN A 49 -20.32 10.79 7.29
C ASN A 49 -20.51 9.67 6.24
N GLY A 50 -21.50 8.80 6.43
CA GLY A 50 -21.78 7.67 5.57
C GLY A 50 -21.40 6.31 6.18
N VAL A 51 -21.90 5.23 5.54
CA VAL A 51 -21.66 3.84 5.95
C VAL A 51 -21.37 3.01 4.73
N ILE A 52 -20.36 2.14 4.83
CA ILE A 52 -20.13 1.07 3.88
C ILE A 52 -20.68 -0.24 4.47
N LEU A 53 -21.72 -0.75 3.84
CA LEU A 53 -22.35 -2.01 4.21
C LEU A 53 -21.74 -3.14 3.39
N VAL A 54 -21.07 -4.08 4.07
CA VAL A 54 -20.48 -5.25 3.42
C VAL A 54 -21.31 -6.49 3.74
N THR A 55 -21.88 -7.09 2.69
CA THR A 55 -22.58 -8.36 2.79
C THR A 55 -21.64 -9.48 2.37
N THR A 56 -21.50 -10.50 3.20
CA THR A 56 -20.63 -11.64 2.92
C THR A 56 -21.43 -12.81 2.36
N LYS A 57 -20.77 -13.58 1.46
CA LYS A 57 -21.35 -14.77 0.83
C LYS A 57 -21.83 -15.78 1.86
N LYS A 58 -23.07 -16.26 1.71
CA LYS A 58 -23.66 -17.33 2.52
C LYS A 58 -23.44 -18.73 1.91
N GLY A 59 -23.03 -18.80 0.66
CA GLY A 59 -22.90 -20.03 -0.13
C GLY A 59 -23.85 -20.03 -1.32
N SER A 60 -23.71 -21.01 -2.20
CA SER A 60 -24.56 -21.19 -3.38
C SER A 60 -25.42 -22.43 -3.23
N LYS A 61 -26.69 -22.34 -3.56
CA LYS A 61 -27.62 -23.48 -3.56
C LYS A 61 -27.20 -24.45 -4.67
N LYS A 62 -26.57 -25.55 -4.27
CA LYS A 62 -26.21 -26.70 -5.16
C LYS A 62 -26.42 -27.96 -4.36
N ASP A 63 -26.75 -29.03 -5.05
CA ASP A 63 -26.83 -30.34 -4.42
C ASP A 63 -25.42 -30.77 -3.97
N GLY A 64 -25.27 -30.98 -2.66
CA GLY A 64 -24.03 -31.39 -2.02
C GLY A 64 -23.08 -30.24 -1.64
N PHE A 65 -21.87 -30.61 -1.27
CA PHE A 65 -20.81 -29.66 -0.90
C PHE A 65 -20.16 -29.03 -2.14
N GLY A 66 -20.28 -27.71 -2.26
CA GLY A 66 -19.55 -26.93 -3.27
C GLY A 66 -18.17 -26.55 -2.76
N VAL A 67 -17.12 -27.00 -3.42
CA VAL A 67 -15.74 -26.54 -3.16
C VAL A 67 -15.35 -25.53 -4.22
N ARG A 68 -14.80 -24.39 -3.80
CA ARG A 68 -14.27 -23.36 -4.71
C ARG A 68 -12.87 -22.99 -4.28
N TYR A 69 -11.98 -22.99 -5.26
CA TYR A 69 -10.64 -22.40 -5.13
C TYR A 69 -10.55 -21.16 -6.02
N SER A 70 -9.95 -20.09 -5.51
CA SER A 70 -9.61 -18.86 -6.23
C SER A 70 -8.15 -18.54 -5.96
N GLY A 71 -7.38 -18.32 -7.03
CA GLY A 71 -5.98 -17.93 -6.97
C GLY A 71 -5.73 -16.71 -7.85
N ASN A 72 -5.02 -15.71 -7.32
CA ASN A 72 -4.64 -14.51 -8.05
C ASN A 72 -3.15 -14.24 -7.83
N PHE A 73 -2.45 -13.94 -8.94
CA PHE A 73 -1.04 -13.55 -8.95
C PHE A 73 -0.92 -12.20 -9.63
N THR A 74 -0.26 -11.26 -8.99
CA THR A 74 -0.08 -9.90 -9.51
C THR A 74 1.38 -9.52 -9.42
N TRP A 75 1.94 -9.02 -10.52
CA TRP A 75 3.25 -8.38 -10.59
C TRP A 75 3.07 -6.88 -10.73
N SER A 76 3.82 -6.12 -9.96
CA SER A 76 3.76 -4.67 -9.95
C SER A 76 5.15 -4.10 -10.17
N GLN A 77 5.27 -3.11 -11.03
CA GLN A 77 6.51 -2.37 -11.28
C GLN A 77 6.20 -0.89 -11.33
N VAL A 78 7.18 -0.07 -10.93
CA VAL A 78 7.08 1.37 -11.10
C VAL A 78 7.20 1.70 -12.59
N ALA A 79 6.14 2.27 -13.18
CA ALA A 79 6.08 2.58 -14.59
C ALA A 79 6.95 3.78 -14.94
N GLU A 80 6.79 4.88 -14.20
CA GLU A 80 7.49 6.13 -14.42
C GLU A 80 8.09 6.66 -13.13
N THR A 81 9.25 7.25 -13.23
CA THR A 81 9.94 7.98 -12.16
C THR A 81 10.26 9.37 -12.66
N LEU A 82 10.52 10.30 -11.74
CA LEU A 82 10.99 11.63 -12.12
C LEU A 82 12.27 11.53 -12.96
N GLU A 83 12.29 12.20 -14.08
CA GLU A 83 13.49 12.37 -14.87
C GLU A 83 14.41 13.34 -14.13
N MET A 84 15.54 12.83 -13.68
CA MET A 84 16.57 13.63 -13.03
C MET A 84 17.56 14.08 -14.07
N GLN A 85 18.10 15.30 -13.92
CA GLN A 85 19.21 15.74 -14.75
C GLN A 85 20.42 14.80 -14.55
N ASP A 86 21.10 14.46 -15.62
CA ASP A 86 22.21 13.49 -15.66
C ASP A 86 23.47 14.01 -16.35
N ARG A 87 23.51 15.32 -16.59
CA ARG A 87 24.62 15.99 -17.27
C ARG A 87 25.64 16.55 -16.31
N TYR A 88 25.19 17.09 -15.18
CA TYR A 88 26.04 17.72 -14.17
C TYR A 88 26.02 16.88 -12.88
N GLY A 89 27.15 16.79 -12.22
CA GLY A 89 27.27 16.03 -10.98
C GLY A 89 27.24 16.92 -9.74
N GLN A 90 27.65 16.34 -8.64
CA GLN A 90 27.67 16.97 -7.32
C GLN A 90 28.60 18.21 -7.31
N GLY A 91 28.12 19.27 -6.65
CA GLY A 91 28.85 20.56 -6.54
C GLY A 91 27.98 21.74 -6.92
N HIS A 92 28.61 22.90 -7.02
CA HIS A 92 27.94 24.18 -7.28
C HIS A 92 28.71 25.06 -8.25
N ILE A 93 28.05 26.13 -8.69
CA ILE A 93 28.65 27.15 -9.51
C ILE A 93 29.30 28.19 -8.59
N VAL A 94 30.59 28.41 -8.74
CA VAL A 94 31.35 29.47 -8.02
C VAL A 94 31.16 30.79 -8.74
N THR A 95 30.58 31.76 -8.02
CA THR A 95 30.27 33.09 -8.53
C THR A 95 31.11 34.21 -7.90
N GLN A 96 31.82 33.87 -6.81
CA GLN A 96 32.63 34.83 -6.03
C GLN A 96 34.00 34.23 -5.71
N ASP A 97 34.99 35.08 -5.55
CA ASP A 97 36.29 34.69 -5.03
C ASP A 97 36.29 34.46 -3.50
N GLU A 98 37.44 34.07 -2.93
CA GLU A 98 37.59 33.85 -1.48
C GLU A 98 37.33 35.12 -0.64
N ASN A 99 37.44 36.32 -1.26
CA ASN A 99 37.18 37.62 -0.64
C ASN A 99 35.73 38.09 -0.85
N LYS A 100 34.85 37.23 -1.41
CA LYS A 100 33.45 37.51 -1.72
C LYS A 100 33.23 38.55 -2.81
N ASN A 101 34.26 38.80 -3.64
CA ASN A 101 34.11 39.66 -4.81
C ASN A 101 33.49 38.85 -5.97
N PRO A 102 32.61 39.45 -6.77
CA PRO A 102 32.06 38.79 -7.96
C PRO A 102 33.15 38.41 -8.95
N LEU A 103 33.12 37.15 -9.42
CA LEU A 103 34.03 36.71 -10.48
C LEU A 103 33.58 37.25 -11.85
N SER A 104 34.53 37.59 -12.68
CA SER A 104 34.26 37.98 -14.08
C SER A 104 33.76 36.78 -14.92
N GLN A 105 34.07 35.57 -14.50
CA GLN A 105 33.67 34.36 -15.16
C GLN A 105 33.34 33.29 -14.10
N TYR A 106 32.14 32.73 -14.17
CA TYR A 106 31.70 31.69 -13.26
C TYR A 106 32.20 30.32 -13.74
N TYR A 107 32.47 29.42 -12.77
CA TYR A 107 32.86 28.04 -13.07
C TYR A 107 32.20 27.05 -12.14
N ALA A 108 31.96 25.85 -12.65
CA ALA A 108 31.43 24.76 -11.86
C ALA A 108 32.54 24.07 -11.06
N LYS A 109 32.33 23.87 -9.74
CA LYS A 109 33.28 23.25 -8.82
C LYS A 109 32.69 21.98 -8.28
N TYR A 110 33.43 20.87 -8.30
CA TYR A 110 33.11 19.67 -7.59
C TYR A 110 33.30 19.88 -6.08
N ASP A 111 32.30 19.51 -5.30
CA ASP A 111 32.35 19.53 -3.85
C ASP A 111 31.66 18.25 -3.30
N PRO A 112 32.42 17.33 -2.69
CA PRO A 112 31.85 16.07 -2.18
C PRO A 112 30.94 16.25 -0.96
N THR A 113 30.88 17.44 -0.37
CA THR A 113 30.02 17.77 0.77
C THR A 113 28.77 18.53 0.38
N ASP A 114 28.70 19.02 -0.86
CA ASP A 114 27.55 19.75 -1.37
C ASP A 114 26.43 18.78 -1.78
N SER A 115 25.22 19.07 -1.39
CA SER A 115 24.03 18.29 -1.76
C SER A 115 23.44 18.69 -3.12
N SER A 116 23.93 19.77 -3.74
CA SER A 116 23.47 20.24 -5.04
C SER A 116 24.10 19.46 -6.21
N SER A 117 23.39 19.42 -7.33
CA SER A 117 23.83 18.74 -8.56
C SER A 117 24.11 19.75 -9.70
N TRP A 118 24.78 20.86 -9.36
CA TRP A 118 25.14 21.91 -10.29
C TRP A 118 26.66 22.10 -10.40
N GLY A 119 27.41 21.05 -10.10
CA GLY A 119 28.84 20.97 -10.24
C GLY A 119 29.30 20.75 -11.69
N PRO A 120 30.53 20.25 -11.89
CA PRO A 120 31.07 19.98 -13.22
C PRO A 120 30.25 18.96 -14.02
N VAL A 121 30.47 18.94 -15.32
CA VAL A 121 29.92 17.92 -16.22
C VAL A 121 30.47 16.55 -15.84
N LEU A 122 29.59 15.54 -15.89
CA LEU A 122 29.92 14.13 -15.66
C LEU A 122 30.77 13.60 -16.84
N ASP A 123 32.08 13.79 -16.78
CA ASP A 123 33.05 13.51 -17.85
C ASP A 123 33.84 12.20 -17.66
N GLY A 124 33.57 11.48 -16.57
CA GLY A 124 34.27 10.24 -16.21
C GLY A 124 35.61 10.45 -15.50
N SER A 125 36.00 11.68 -15.18
CA SER A 125 37.21 11.98 -14.41
C SER A 125 37.14 11.34 -13.01
N MET A 126 38.30 11.01 -12.44
CA MET A 126 38.38 10.42 -11.11
C MET A 126 38.25 11.50 -10.04
N GLN A 127 37.21 11.39 -9.20
CA GLN A 127 36.96 12.32 -8.10
C GLN A 127 37.00 11.59 -6.77
N LYS A 128 37.31 12.30 -5.68
CA LYS A 128 37.28 11.74 -4.32
C LYS A 128 35.89 11.98 -3.70
N ALA A 129 35.29 10.90 -3.21
CA ALA A 129 34.07 11.00 -2.43
C ALA A 129 34.33 11.57 -1.02
N TRP A 130 33.27 11.91 -0.31
CA TRP A 130 33.32 12.41 1.06
C TRP A 130 33.98 11.45 2.07
N ASN A 131 33.93 10.13 1.80
CA ASN A 131 34.56 9.08 2.59
C ASN A 131 36.05 8.82 2.22
N GLY A 132 36.57 9.54 1.21
CA GLY A 132 37.95 9.39 0.73
C GLY A 132 38.13 8.39 -0.42
N ASP A 133 37.12 7.61 -0.77
CA ASP A 133 37.17 6.69 -1.89
C ASP A 133 37.23 7.45 -3.23
N THR A 134 37.88 6.85 -4.21
CA THR A 134 37.98 7.42 -5.56
C THR A 134 36.99 6.74 -6.48
N TYR A 135 36.19 7.51 -7.22
CA TYR A 135 35.22 7.00 -8.17
C TYR A 135 35.22 7.78 -9.48
N ALA A 136 34.74 7.15 -10.56
CA ALA A 136 34.59 7.81 -11.84
C ALA A 136 33.37 8.77 -11.79
N PHE A 137 33.59 10.05 -12.08
CA PHE A 137 32.56 11.09 -12.11
C PHE A 137 31.76 10.99 -13.41
N SER A 138 30.96 9.95 -13.48
CA SER A 138 30.20 9.56 -14.66
C SER A 138 28.72 9.41 -14.35
N LYS A 139 27.90 9.47 -15.39
CA LYS A 139 26.47 9.15 -15.27
C LYS A 139 26.29 7.77 -14.66
N TYR A 140 25.55 7.71 -13.60
CA TYR A 140 25.12 6.48 -12.97
C TYR A 140 23.65 6.24 -13.30
N GLY A 141 23.28 5.25 -14.03
CA GLY A 141 21.94 4.84 -14.44
C GLY A 141 20.71 5.57 -13.87
N ASN A 142 19.53 5.05 -14.02
CA ASN A 142 18.34 5.65 -13.42
C ASN A 142 18.22 5.23 -11.93
N LYS A 143 19.01 5.85 -11.04
CA LYS A 143 19.07 5.56 -9.61
C LYS A 143 17.70 5.51 -8.92
N LEU A 144 16.77 6.34 -9.36
CA LEU A 144 15.45 6.40 -8.76
C LEU A 144 14.64 5.15 -9.10
N LYS A 145 14.78 4.64 -10.32
CA LYS A 145 14.12 3.40 -10.74
C LYS A 145 14.75 2.17 -10.09
N ASP A 146 16.08 2.17 -9.94
CA ASP A 146 16.84 1.07 -9.34
C ASP A 146 16.57 0.91 -7.82
N TYR A 147 16.01 1.96 -7.20
CA TYR A 147 15.59 1.91 -5.80
C TYR A 147 14.36 1.02 -5.57
N PHE A 148 13.53 0.86 -6.58
CA PHE A 148 12.29 0.11 -6.46
C PHE A 148 12.46 -1.35 -6.84
N ASP A 149 11.88 -2.23 -6.04
CA ASP A 149 11.76 -3.65 -6.33
C ASP A 149 10.60 -3.94 -7.29
N THR A 150 10.60 -5.11 -7.87
CA THR A 150 9.39 -5.66 -8.49
C THR A 150 8.50 -6.21 -7.38
N GLY A 151 7.31 -5.64 -7.24
CA GLY A 151 6.28 -6.13 -6.33
C GLY A 151 5.65 -7.42 -6.86
N PHE A 152 5.33 -8.31 -5.93
CA PHE A 152 4.65 -9.58 -6.22
C PHE A 152 3.59 -9.85 -5.16
N ALA A 153 2.34 -10.03 -5.60
CA ALA A 153 1.24 -10.41 -4.72
C ALA A 153 0.66 -11.75 -5.16
N GLN A 154 0.42 -12.61 -4.20
CA GLN A 154 -0.29 -13.86 -4.40
C GLN A 154 -1.41 -14.00 -3.37
N ASN A 155 -2.62 -14.29 -3.87
CA ASN A 155 -3.80 -14.48 -3.05
C ASN A 155 -4.38 -15.85 -3.37
N HIS A 156 -4.63 -16.63 -2.33
CA HIS A 156 -5.26 -17.94 -2.42
C HIS A 156 -6.47 -17.97 -1.51
N ASN A 157 -7.59 -18.45 -2.02
CA ASN A 157 -8.80 -18.64 -1.24
C ASN A 157 -9.40 -20.00 -1.56
N VAL A 158 -9.69 -20.75 -0.52
CA VAL A 158 -10.43 -22.02 -0.61
C VAL A 158 -11.71 -21.87 0.20
N SER A 159 -12.84 -22.22 -0.38
CA SER A 159 -14.10 -22.22 0.36
C SER A 159 -14.90 -23.47 0.08
N VAL A 160 -15.55 -23.95 1.12
CA VAL A 160 -16.50 -25.06 1.10
C VAL A 160 -17.85 -24.51 1.53
N SER A 161 -18.89 -24.80 0.79
CA SER A 161 -20.25 -24.35 1.13
C SER A 161 -21.28 -25.40 0.79
N ASN A 162 -22.34 -25.41 1.59
CA ASN A 162 -23.55 -26.19 1.34
C ASN A 162 -24.75 -25.32 1.71
N VAL A 163 -25.75 -25.29 0.88
CA VAL A 163 -27.01 -24.56 1.14
C VAL A 163 -28.16 -25.46 0.79
N THR A 164 -28.99 -25.73 1.80
CA THR A 164 -30.26 -26.46 1.69
C THR A 164 -31.42 -25.48 1.85
N ASP A 165 -32.65 -25.94 1.72
CA ASP A 165 -33.84 -25.12 1.94
C ASP A 165 -33.94 -24.56 3.36
N LYS A 166 -33.39 -25.27 4.36
CA LYS A 166 -33.50 -24.91 5.78
C LYS A 166 -32.18 -24.57 6.45
N SER A 167 -31.05 -24.76 5.76
CA SER A 167 -29.75 -24.50 6.37
C SER A 167 -28.75 -24.03 5.35
N HIS A 168 -27.77 -23.26 5.81
CA HIS A 168 -26.60 -22.88 5.02
C HIS A 168 -25.34 -23.05 5.87
N PHE A 169 -24.28 -23.41 5.20
CA PHE A 169 -22.95 -23.52 5.78
C PHE A 169 -21.93 -23.04 4.76
N ARG A 170 -20.96 -22.22 5.20
CA ARG A 170 -19.80 -21.82 4.43
C ARG A 170 -18.59 -21.72 5.34
N ALA A 171 -17.53 -22.40 4.97
CA ALA A 171 -16.20 -22.20 5.54
C ALA A 171 -15.27 -21.70 4.44
N SER A 172 -14.48 -20.67 4.72
CA SER A 172 -13.46 -20.19 3.79
C SER A 172 -12.14 -19.94 4.51
N PHE A 173 -11.05 -20.25 3.80
CA PHE A 173 -9.69 -19.99 4.21
C PHE A 173 -8.99 -19.19 3.13
N GLY A 174 -8.45 -18.02 3.50
CA GLY A 174 -7.71 -17.14 2.63
C GLY A 174 -6.29 -16.94 3.10
N SER A 175 -5.34 -16.93 2.16
CA SER A 175 -3.94 -16.57 2.39
C SER A 175 -3.53 -15.53 1.34
N SER A 176 -2.98 -14.42 1.80
CA SER A 176 -2.50 -13.33 0.95
C SER A 176 -1.07 -12.98 1.35
N ASN A 177 -0.14 -13.10 0.41
CA ASN A 177 1.25 -12.69 0.57
C ASN A 177 1.54 -11.61 -0.46
N ASN A 178 1.95 -10.45 -0.01
CA ASN A 178 2.23 -9.30 -0.86
C ASN A 178 3.63 -8.76 -0.53
N LYS A 179 4.50 -8.73 -1.54
CA LYS A 179 5.74 -7.97 -1.55
C LYS A 179 5.48 -6.68 -2.33
N GLY A 180 5.65 -5.53 -1.68
CA GLY A 180 5.48 -4.22 -2.30
C GLY A 180 6.60 -3.87 -3.29
N VAL A 181 6.50 -2.70 -3.90
CA VAL A 181 7.54 -2.15 -4.78
C VAL A 181 8.64 -1.43 -4.00
N PHE A 182 8.39 -1.06 -2.75
CA PHE A 182 9.43 -0.52 -1.87
C PHE A 182 10.30 -1.64 -1.31
N PRO A 183 11.62 -1.40 -1.15
CA PRO A 183 12.51 -2.38 -0.55
C PRO A 183 12.01 -2.88 0.80
N ASN A 184 12.05 -4.19 1.00
CA ASN A 184 11.67 -4.90 2.23
C ASN A 184 10.19 -4.86 2.61
N GLU A 185 9.33 -4.13 1.89
CA GLU A 185 7.90 -4.07 2.19
C GLU A 185 7.23 -5.42 1.99
N LYS A 186 6.61 -5.96 3.06
CA LYS A 186 5.86 -7.21 3.02
C LYS A 186 4.57 -7.11 3.83
N LEU A 187 3.50 -7.68 3.27
CA LEU A 187 2.21 -7.80 3.92
C LEU A 187 1.70 -9.23 3.78
N ASN A 188 1.62 -9.93 4.90
CA ASN A 188 1.09 -11.29 4.95
C ASN A 188 -0.23 -11.29 5.71
N ARG A 189 -1.24 -11.95 5.15
CA ARG A 189 -2.56 -12.08 5.77
C ARG A 189 -3.08 -13.48 5.66
N ILE A 190 -3.71 -13.95 6.72
CA ILE A 190 -4.44 -15.20 6.80
C ILE A 190 -5.83 -14.90 7.35
N ASN A 191 -6.86 -15.38 6.68
CA ASN A 191 -8.26 -15.23 7.07
C ASN A 191 -8.91 -16.60 7.18
N LEU A 192 -9.75 -16.76 8.19
CA LEU A 192 -10.65 -17.90 8.34
C LEU A 192 -12.04 -17.37 8.63
N ASP A 193 -12.99 -17.69 7.77
CA ASP A 193 -14.38 -17.28 7.90
C ASP A 193 -15.29 -18.52 7.94
N LEU A 194 -16.14 -18.58 8.96
CA LEU A 194 -17.17 -19.59 9.12
C LEU A 194 -18.52 -18.89 9.20
N ASN A 195 -19.46 -19.33 8.41
CA ASN A 195 -20.83 -18.84 8.40
C ASN A 195 -21.78 -20.04 8.35
N ALA A 196 -22.67 -20.15 9.31
CA ALA A 196 -23.65 -21.21 9.38
C ALA A 196 -24.98 -20.69 9.88
N GLY A 197 -26.08 -21.19 9.32
CA GLY A 197 -27.39 -20.84 9.77
C GLY A 197 -28.40 -21.97 9.49
N MET A 198 -29.43 -21.99 10.30
CA MET A 198 -30.46 -23.03 10.23
C MET A 198 -31.81 -22.44 10.64
N GLU A 199 -32.84 -22.79 9.88
CA GLU A 199 -34.24 -22.59 10.25
C GLU A 199 -34.79 -23.83 10.98
N MET A 200 -34.92 -23.74 12.30
CA MET A 200 -35.41 -24.87 13.13
C MET A 200 -36.90 -25.07 12.96
N ASN A 201 -37.69 -23.99 12.90
CA ASN A 201 -39.12 -23.99 12.64
C ASN A 201 -39.57 -22.63 12.09
N LYS A 202 -40.89 -22.45 11.86
CA LYS A 202 -41.47 -21.18 11.32
C LYS A 202 -41.21 -19.95 12.19
N TYR A 203 -40.83 -20.12 13.44
CA TYR A 203 -40.66 -19.03 14.41
C TYR A 203 -39.23 -18.85 14.89
N LEU A 204 -38.35 -19.86 14.63
CA LEU A 204 -36.98 -19.83 15.14
C LEU A 204 -35.99 -20.11 14.03
N SER A 205 -35.13 -19.14 13.78
CA SER A 205 -33.94 -19.25 12.93
C SER A 205 -32.68 -18.84 13.71
N MET A 206 -31.58 -19.52 13.47
CA MET A 206 -30.26 -19.21 14.04
C MET A 206 -29.25 -18.98 12.93
N ASP A 207 -28.54 -17.87 13.01
CA ASP A 207 -27.42 -17.53 12.15
C ASP A 207 -26.19 -17.21 13.00
N GLY A 208 -25.06 -17.83 12.69
CA GLY A 208 -23.78 -17.58 13.36
C GLY A 208 -22.67 -17.32 12.36
N LYS A 209 -21.81 -16.36 12.70
CA LYS A 209 -20.62 -16.05 11.91
C LYS A 209 -19.40 -15.86 12.81
N ILE A 210 -18.30 -16.53 12.45
CA ILE A 210 -17.00 -16.39 13.07
C ILE A 210 -16.01 -15.97 11.97
N SER A 211 -15.28 -14.87 12.20
CA SER A 211 -14.23 -14.40 11.32
C SER A 211 -12.97 -14.20 12.13
N LEU A 212 -11.89 -14.86 11.73
CA LEU A 212 -10.57 -14.72 12.30
C LEU A 212 -9.63 -14.18 11.22
N SER A 213 -8.90 -13.11 11.51
CA SER A 213 -7.94 -12.52 10.61
C SER A 213 -6.63 -12.24 11.35
N ARG A 214 -5.52 -12.61 10.73
CA ARG A 214 -4.18 -12.25 11.19
C ARG A 214 -3.44 -11.56 10.07
N THR A 215 -3.05 -10.32 10.30
CA THR A 215 -2.26 -9.52 9.36
C THR A 215 -0.89 -9.23 9.98
N LYS A 216 0.18 -9.51 9.24
CA LYS A 216 1.56 -9.15 9.57
C LYS A 216 2.07 -8.24 8.47
N ALA A 217 2.51 -7.04 8.83
CA ALA A 217 3.16 -6.10 7.95
C ALA A 217 4.60 -5.88 8.42
N GLU A 218 5.53 -5.86 7.48
CA GLU A 218 6.96 -5.60 7.71
C GLU A 218 7.36 -4.39 6.86
N ASP A 219 8.21 -3.54 7.43
CA ASP A 219 8.87 -2.40 6.77
C ASP A 219 7.94 -1.54 5.90
N ARG A 220 6.78 -1.16 6.46
CA ARG A 220 5.90 -0.21 5.78
C ARG A 220 6.59 1.14 5.64
N PRO A 221 6.58 1.75 4.47
CA PRO A 221 7.13 3.08 4.29
C PRO A 221 6.37 4.06 5.21
N SER A 222 7.10 4.67 6.14
CA SER A 222 6.56 5.77 6.93
C SER A 222 6.73 7.07 6.14
N VAL A 223 5.64 7.67 5.71
CA VAL A 223 5.69 9.00 5.06
C VAL A 223 5.67 10.05 6.15
N SER A 224 6.81 10.72 6.35
CA SER A 224 6.86 11.94 7.14
C SER A 224 6.41 13.11 6.27
N TYR A 225 5.20 13.61 6.49
CA TYR A 225 4.67 14.78 5.76
C TYR A 225 5.44 16.09 6.05
N THR A 226 6.38 16.08 6.98
CA THR A 226 7.14 17.28 7.37
C THR A 226 8.15 17.75 6.33
N HIS A 227 8.44 16.95 5.28
CA HIS A 227 9.40 17.30 4.24
C HIS A 227 8.81 17.47 2.83
N LEU A 228 7.49 17.40 2.69
CA LEU A 228 6.80 17.63 1.42
C LEU A 228 6.25 19.05 1.24
N THR A 229 6.72 20.02 2.00
CA THR A 229 6.60 21.42 1.58
C THR A 229 7.61 21.67 0.47
N LEU A 230 7.22 21.35 -0.76
CA LEU A 230 7.88 21.92 -1.92
C LEU A 230 7.90 23.44 -1.73
N PRO A 231 9.06 24.11 -1.85
CA PRO A 231 9.05 25.55 -1.86
C PRO A 231 8.19 25.98 -3.04
N THR A 232 7.08 26.61 -2.74
CA THR A 232 6.26 27.30 -3.74
C THR A 232 7.12 28.44 -4.27
N ILE A 233 7.53 28.32 -5.52
CA ILE A 233 8.14 29.42 -6.26
C ILE A 233 7.04 30.39 -6.65
#